data_71e30628eb37f626f6505a6271758801
#
_entry.id   71e30628eb37f626f6505a6271758801
#
_cell.length_a   1.000
_cell.length_b   1.000
_cell.length_c   1.000
_cell.angle_alpha   90.00
_cell.angle_beta   90.00
_cell.angle_gamma   90.00
#
_symmetry.space_group_name_H-M   'P 1'
#
loop_
_entity.id
_entity.type
_entity.pdbx_description
1 polymer ?
#
loop_
_entity_poly.entity_id
_entity_poly.type
_entity_poly.pdbx_seq_one_letter_code
_entity_poly.pdbx_strand_id
1 'polypeptide(L)'
;LSLEGYKSMMEMQFADFVTVGFNQIINNLAKIHYRWGQNADVVIRMPTGAGVGAGPFHSQSNEAWFTHTPGLKVVYPSTPIDAKGLLIAAISDPNPVMYFEHKALYRSVSGPVPEEYYEIEIGKARHVREGEEVSIITYGAGVHWAEDYAAEHPEISIDILDLRTLLPLDYLAIREAVKRTGRVLLLHEDTLVGGIGGEI
;
A
#
# COMPACT_ATOMS: atom_id res chain seq x y z
N LEU A 1 8.88 -6.78 -22.18
CA LEU A 1 10.06 -7.43 -21.55
C LEU A 1 9.63 -8.55 -20.61
N SER A 2 8.65 -8.32 -19.71
CA SER A 2 8.21 -9.34 -18.76
C SER A 2 7.71 -10.62 -19.48
N LEU A 3 6.97 -10.49 -20.56
CA LEU A 3 6.52 -11.63 -21.36
C LEU A 3 7.67 -12.44 -22.00
N GLU A 4 8.85 -11.85 -22.08
CA GLU A 4 10.09 -12.50 -22.54
C GLU A 4 10.94 -13.04 -21.39
N GLY A 5 10.41 -13.05 -20.16
CA GLY A 5 11.06 -13.60 -18.97
C GLY A 5 11.95 -12.64 -18.19
N TYR A 6 11.91 -11.35 -18.49
CA TYR A 6 12.66 -10.36 -17.70
C TYR A 6 11.82 -9.84 -16.53
N LYS A 7 12.38 -9.80 -15.34
CA LYS A 7 11.79 -9.08 -14.20
C LYS A 7 11.83 -7.59 -14.48
N SER A 8 10.66 -6.99 -14.70
CA SER A 8 10.55 -5.61 -15.14
C SER A 8 9.99 -4.74 -14.03
N MET A 9 10.70 -3.66 -13.72
CA MET A 9 10.21 -2.60 -12.84
C MET A 9 10.13 -1.31 -13.63
N MET A 10 9.01 -0.62 -13.53
CA MET A 10 8.75 0.68 -14.13
C MET A 10 8.35 1.68 -13.05
N GLU A 11 8.79 2.91 -13.16
CA GLU A 11 8.39 3.99 -12.28
C GLU A 11 7.56 5.01 -13.02
N MET A 12 6.41 5.38 -12.44
CA MET A 12 5.62 6.54 -12.84
C MET A 12 6.02 7.73 -11.97
N GLN A 13 6.39 8.81 -12.59
CA GLN A 13 6.83 10.01 -11.87
C GLN A 13 5.82 11.17 -12.07
N PHE A 14 4.71 11.19 -11.36
CA PHE A 14 4.31 10.40 -10.19
C PHE A 14 3.08 9.52 -10.49
N ALA A 15 2.48 8.91 -9.46
CA ALA A 15 1.21 8.18 -9.57
C ALA A 15 0.10 8.99 -10.25
N ASP A 16 0.10 10.31 -10.07
CA ASP A 16 -0.78 11.28 -10.72
C ASP A 16 -0.83 11.11 -12.25
N PHE A 17 0.30 10.74 -12.87
CA PHE A 17 0.44 10.59 -14.32
C PHE A 17 0.23 9.18 -14.83
N VAL A 18 -0.17 8.24 -13.98
CA VAL A 18 -0.43 6.86 -14.37
C VAL A 18 -1.54 6.73 -15.44
N THR A 19 -2.39 7.74 -15.54
CA THR A 19 -3.48 7.79 -16.53
C THR A 19 -3.01 7.65 -17.97
N VAL A 20 -1.77 8.04 -18.31
CA VAL A 20 -1.20 7.83 -19.65
C VAL A 20 -0.96 6.34 -19.96
N GLY A 21 -0.77 5.50 -18.94
CA GLY A 21 -0.61 4.06 -19.05
C GLY A 21 -1.85 3.26 -18.63
N PHE A 22 -2.92 3.92 -18.20
CA PHE A 22 -4.04 3.32 -17.50
C PHE A 22 -4.69 2.18 -18.31
N ASN A 23 -4.92 2.39 -19.58
CA ASN A 23 -5.46 1.35 -20.45
C ASN A 23 -4.58 0.09 -20.51
N GLN A 24 -3.26 0.25 -20.56
CA GLN A 24 -2.34 -0.89 -20.61
C GLN A 24 -2.32 -1.64 -19.28
N ILE A 25 -2.45 -0.96 -18.17
CA ILE A 25 -2.50 -1.58 -16.84
C ILE A 25 -3.82 -2.33 -16.65
N ILE A 26 -4.96 -1.65 -16.84
CA ILE A 26 -6.29 -2.17 -16.51
C ILE A 26 -6.76 -3.21 -17.52
N ASN A 27 -6.58 -2.97 -18.83
CA ASN A 27 -7.13 -3.83 -19.87
C ASN A 27 -6.17 -4.91 -20.39
N ASN A 28 -4.86 -4.70 -20.23
CA ASN A 28 -3.87 -5.68 -20.68
C ASN A 28 -3.16 -6.35 -19.51
N LEU A 29 -2.37 -5.62 -18.74
CA LEU A 29 -1.53 -6.20 -17.68
C LEU A 29 -2.34 -6.99 -16.65
N ALA A 30 -3.43 -6.43 -16.16
CA ALA A 30 -4.30 -7.07 -15.17
C ALA A 30 -5.00 -8.33 -15.68
N LYS A 31 -5.14 -8.51 -17.00
CA LYS A 31 -5.98 -9.56 -17.61
C LYS A 31 -5.20 -10.57 -18.44
N ILE A 32 -3.92 -10.33 -18.68
CA ILE A 32 -3.12 -11.15 -19.61
C ILE A 32 -3.05 -12.61 -19.16
N HIS A 33 -2.88 -12.84 -17.86
CA HIS A 33 -2.85 -14.18 -17.30
C HIS A 33 -4.21 -14.88 -17.46
N TYR A 34 -5.30 -14.20 -17.11
CA TYR A 34 -6.65 -14.76 -17.24
C TYR A 34 -6.99 -15.12 -18.68
N ARG A 35 -6.58 -14.30 -19.65
CA ARG A 35 -6.91 -14.51 -21.06
C ARG A 35 -6.03 -15.55 -21.75
N TRP A 36 -4.73 -15.55 -21.48
CA TRP A 36 -3.75 -16.35 -22.24
C TRP A 36 -2.86 -17.24 -21.39
N GLY A 37 -3.01 -17.23 -20.07
CA GLY A 37 -2.17 -18.02 -19.16
C GLY A 37 -0.72 -17.53 -19.05
N GLN A 38 -0.41 -16.37 -19.62
CA GLN A 38 0.93 -15.79 -19.56
C GLN A 38 1.11 -14.96 -18.30
N ASN A 39 2.25 -15.11 -17.63
CA ASN A 39 2.61 -14.23 -16.54
C ASN A 39 3.19 -12.91 -17.10
N ALA A 40 2.83 -11.82 -16.44
CA ALA A 40 3.42 -10.51 -16.69
C ALA A 40 3.78 -9.92 -15.32
N ASP A 41 4.88 -10.38 -14.77
CA ASP A 41 5.42 -10.04 -13.45
C ASP A 41 6.14 -8.68 -13.51
N VAL A 42 5.34 -7.62 -13.55
CA VAL A 42 5.80 -6.24 -13.63
C VAL A 42 5.51 -5.54 -12.31
N VAL A 43 6.51 -4.86 -11.77
CA VAL A 43 6.33 -3.93 -10.65
C VAL A 43 6.20 -2.51 -11.21
N ILE A 44 5.10 -1.82 -10.87
CA ILE A 44 4.91 -0.41 -11.22
C ILE A 44 5.03 0.41 -9.94
N ARG A 45 6.17 1.08 -9.76
CA ARG A 45 6.40 1.99 -8.64
C ARG A 45 5.72 3.33 -8.90
N MET A 46 5.01 3.81 -7.90
CA MET A 46 4.22 5.05 -8.01
C MET A 46 4.40 5.91 -6.76
N PRO A 47 5.32 6.88 -6.81
CA PRO A 47 5.37 7.93 -5.80
C PRO A 47 4.04 8.68 -5.77
N THR A 48 3.37 8.72 -4.61
CA THR A 48 1.98 9.16 -4.44
C THR A 48 1.82 10.08 -3.21
N GLY A 49 0.63 10.61 -3.00
CA GLY A 49 0.27 11.34 -1.79
C GLY A 49 0.65 12.81 -1.77
N ALA A 50 0.09 13.54 -0.82
CA ALA A 50 0.30 14.96 -0.61
C ALA A 50 1.51 15.27 0.31
N GLY A 51 1.57 16.48 0.89
CA GLY A 51 2.57 16.87 1.89
C GLY A 51 3.89 17.39 1.35
N VAL A 52 4.08 17.43 0.02
CA VAL A 52 5.33 17.93 -0.61
C VAL A 52 5.20 19.33 -1.21
N GLY A 53 4.02 19.95 -1.14
CA GLY A 53 3.79 21.32 -1.61
C GLY A 53 3.78 21.49 -3.14
N ALA A 54 3.55 20.42 -3.90
CA ALA A 54 3.65 20.42 -5.36
C ALA A 54 2.32 20.70 -6.09
N GLY A 55 1.28 21.07 -5.35
CA GLY A 55 -0.04 21.40 -5.88
C GLY A 55 -0.88 20.18 -6.32
N PRO A 56 -2.08 20.39 -6.86
CA PRO A 56 -3.06 19.32 -7.05
C PRO A 56 -2.66 18.28 -8.11
N PHE A 57 -1.81 18.63 -9.06
CA PHE A 57 -1.36 17.71 -10.10
C PHE A 57 -0.24 16.76 -9.66
N HIS A 58 0.25 16.89 -8.42
CA HIS A 58 1.36 16.10 -7.88
C HIS A 58 1.07 15.62 -6.45
N SER A 59 -0.20 15.61 -6.03
CA SER A 59 -0.57 15.35 -4.64
C SER A 59 -1.76 14.42 -4.51
N GLN A 60 -2.05 13.65 -5.56
CA GLN A 60 -3.20 12.74 -5.54
C GLN A 60 -2.83 11.43 -4.85
N SER A 61 -3.86 10.82 -4.25
CA SER A 61 -3.87 9.43 -3.77
C SER A 61 -4.88 8.69 -4.64
N ASN A 62 -4.42 7.72 -5.42
CA ASN A 62 -5.23 7.08 -6.46
C ASN A 62 -5.10 5.55 -6.47
N GLU A 63 -4.69 4.98 -5.35
CA GLU A 63 -4.56 3.53 -5.16
C GLU A 63 -5.88 2.79 -5.35
N ALA A 64 -7.01 3.42 -5.03
CA ALA A 64 -8.34 2.82 -5.19
C ALA A 64 -8.67 2.45 -6.64
N TRP A 65 -8.12 3.14 -7.64
CA TRP A 65 -8.30 2.76 -9.05
C TRP A 65 -7.79 1.35 -9.33
N PHE A 66 -6.79 0.90 -8.59
CA PHE A 66 -6.13 -0.40 -8.80
C PHE A 66 -6.66 -1.46 -7.85
N THR A 67 -7.11 -1.10 -6.64
CA THR A 67 -7.78 -2.05 -5.75
C THR A 67 -9.12 -2.55 -6.32
N HIS A 68 -9.76 -1.74 -7.17
CA HIS A 68 -10.97 -2.13 -7.91
C HIS A 68 -10.68 -2.98 -9.16
N THR A 69 -9.42 -3.24 -9.50
CA THR A 69 -9.03 -3.94 -10.73
C THR A 69 -8.56 -5.36 -10.46
N PRO A 70 -9.40 -6.40 -10.72
CA PRO A 70 -8.97 -7.79 -10.57
C PRO A 70 -7.75 -8.12 -11.44
N GLY A 71 -6.81 -8.89 -10.89
CA GLY A 71 -5.59 -9.31 -11.56
C GLY A 71 -4.35 -8.48 -11.20
N LEU A 72 -4.51 -7.43 -10.40
CA LEU A 72 -3.40 -6.65 -9.84
C LEU A 72 -3.22 -6.97 -8.35
N LYS A 73 -2.00 -6.75 -7.84
CA LYS A 73 -1.73 -6.58 -6.41
C LYS A 73 -1.41 -5.12 -6.13
N VAL A 74 -1.77 -4.64 -4.94
CA VAL A 74 -1.54 -3.25 -4.54
C VAL A 74 -0.84 -3.23 -3.20
N VAL A 75 0.36 -2.67 -3.16
CA VAL A 75 1.25 -2.63 -2.00
C VAL A 75 1.55 -1.17 -1.65
N TYR A 76 1.59 -0.86 -0.35
CA TYR A 76 1.78 0.51 0.13
C TYR A 76 2.53 0.50 1.48
N PRO A 77 3.87 0.47 1.50
CA PRO A 77 4.68 0.48 2.71
C PRO A 77 4.59 1.80 3.47
N SER A 78 4.79 1.74 4.79
CA SER A 78 4.84 2.90 5.68
C SER A 78 6.24 3.15 6.27
N THR A 79 7.13 2.17 6.24
CA THR A 79 8.47 2.24 6.86
C THR A 79 9.58 1.81 5.90
N PRO A 80 10.85 2.21 6.12
CA PRO A 80 11.98 1.78 5.29
C PRO A 80 12.17 0.26 5.23
N ILE A 81 11.97 -0.43 6.35
CA ILE A 81 12.10 -1.90 6.42
C ILE A 81 11.00 -2.58 5.58
N ASP A 82 9.75 -2.08 5.68
CA ASP A 82 8.65 -2.58 4.85
C ASP A 82 8.88 -2.26 3.37
N ALA A 83 9.39 -1.06 3.06
CA ALA A 83 9.66 -0.65 1.68
C ALA A 83 10.66 -1.59 0.99
N LYS A 84 11.77 -1.96 1.66
CA LYS A 84 12.72 -2.94 1.11
C LYS A 84 12.10 -4.33 0.98
N GLY A 85 11.53 -4.86 2.07
CA GLY A 85 11.05 -6.25 2.09
C GLY A 85 9.86 -6.50 1.16
N LEU A 86 8.93 -5.54 1.08
CA LEU A 86 7.79 -5.63 0.16
C LEU A 86 8.18 -5.40 -1.30
N LEU A 87 9.19 -4.55 -1.57
CA LEU A 87 9.67 -4.36 -2.94
C LEU A 87 10.35 -5.62 -3.47
N ILE A 88 11.17 -6.28 -2.65
CA ILE A 88 11.79 -7.55 -3.01
C ILE A 88 10.71 -8.61 -3.25
N ALA A 89 9.73 -8.73 -2.36
CA ALA A 89 8.59 -9.62 -2.56
C ALA A 89 7.79 -9.31 -3.83
N ALA A 90 7.57 -8.03 -4.13
CA ALA A 90 6.88 -7.60 -5.35
C ALA A 90 7.65 -7.99 -6.64
N ILE A 91 8.98 -7.89 -6.62
CA ILE A 91 9.82 -8.30 -7.76
C ILE A 91 9.80 -9.83 -7.92
N SER A 92 9.74 -10.58 -6.81
CA SER A 92 9.67 -12.05 -6.83
C SER A 92 8.28 -12.57 -7.23
N ASP A 93 7.24 -11.78 -7.05
CA ASP A 93 5.84 -12.18 -7.31
C ASP A 93 5.60 -12.43 -8.81
N PRO A 94 4.88 -13.52 -9.18
CA PRO A 94 4.55 -13.80 -10.57
C PRO A 94 3.40 -12.96 -11.14
N ASN A 95 2.81 -12.08 -10.34
CA ASN A 95 1.69 -11.22 -10.75
C ASN A 95 2.11 -9.75 -10.86
N PRO A 96 1.35 -8.92 -11.60
CA PRO A 96 1.58 -7.48 -11.62
C PRO A 96 1.35 -6.85 -10.25
N VAL A 97 2.29 -6.02 -9.81
CA VAL A 97 2.23 -5.33 -8.51
C VAL A 97 2.27 -3.82 -8.72
N MET A 98 1.22 -3.14 -8.27
CA MET A 98 1.17 -1.69 -8.16
C MET A 98 1.77 -1.31 -6.82
N TYR A 99 2.94 -0.68 -6.84
CA TYR A 99 3.74 -0.41 -5.66
C TYR A 99 3.73 1.09 -5.35
N PHE A 100 2.90 1.50 -4.40
CA PHE A 100 2.74 2.88 -3.98
C PHE A 100 3.77 3.25 -2.91
N GLU A 101 4.33 4.46 -2.99
CA GLU A 101 5.27 4.99 -2.02
C GLU A 101 4.89 6.44 -1.71
N HIS A 102 4.57 6.74 -0.46
CA HIS A 102 4.18 8.08 -0.07
C HIS A 102 5.37 9.05 -0.11
N LYS A 103 5.30 10.07 -0.97
CA LYS A 103 6.40 11.00 -1.24
C LYS A 103 6.93 11.73 -0.01
N ALA A 104 6.05 12.14 0.91
CA ALA A 104 6.47 12.83 2.12
C ALA A 104 7.33 11.93 3.02
N LEU A 105 7.05 10.61 3.04
CA LEU A 105 7.79 9.66 3.88
C LEU A 105 9.25 9.48 3.44
N TYR A 106 9.61 9.73 2.18
CA TYR A 106 11.01 9.64 1.72
C TYR A 106 11.99 10.50 2.52
N ARG A 107 11.51 11.58 3.12
CA ARG A 107 12.35 12.55 3.85
C ARG A 107 12.02 12.67 5.32
N SER A 108 10.81 12.27 5.72
CA SER A 108 10.34 12.40 7.11
C SER A 108 10.57 11.15 7.95
N VAL A 109 10.69 9.97 7.30
CA VAL A 109 10.84 8.70 8.01
C VAL A 109 12.19 8.07 7.70
N SER A 110 12.91 7.70 8.74
CA SER A 110 14.15 6.95 8.67
C SER A 110 14.15 5.84 9.70
N GLY A 111 14.88 4.76 9.43
CA GLY A 111 14.99 3.64 10.36
C GLY A 111 16.02 2.62 9.89
N PRO A 112 16.39 1.68 10.75
CA PRO A 112 17.30 0.60 10.40
C PRO A 112 16.67 -0.31 9.36
N VAL A 113 17.46 -0.69 8.36
CA VAL A 113 17.07 -1.66 7.34
C VAL A 113 18.14 -2.74 7.31
N PRO A 114 17.80 -4.02 7.53
CA PRO A 114 18.75 -5.13 7.42
C PRO A 114 19.43 -5.14 6.05
N GLU A 115 20.74 -5.39 6.02
CA GLU A 115 21.51 -5.49 4.78
C GLU A 115 21.20 -6.79 4.03
N GLU A 116 20.93 -7.87 4.78
CA GLU A 116 20.63 -9.18 4.25
C GLU A 116 19.38 -9.18 3.37
N TYR A 117 19.25 -10.19 2.54
CA TYR A 117 18.05 -10.47 1.79
C TYR A 117 16.91 -10.87 2.72
N TYR A 118 15.76 -10.26 2.56
CA TYR A 118 14.51 -10.68 3.19
C TYR A 118 13.31 -10.22 2.36
N GLU A 119 12.24 -10.97 2.46
CA GLU A 119 10.94 -10.62 1.89
C GLU A 119 9.92 -10.40 3.00
N ILE A 120 8.97 -9.51 2.75
CA ILE A 120 7.76 -9.38 3.56
C ILE A 120 6.59 -9.88 2.73
N GLU A 121 5.83 -10.80 3.31
CA GLU A 121 4.71 -11.44 2.61
C GLU A 121 3.65 -10.41 2.22
N ILE A 122 3.35 -10.35 0.91
CA ILE A 122 2.25 -9.53 0.36
C ILE A 122 0.90 -10.09 0.85
N GLY A 123 0.03 -9.22 1.34
CA GLY A 123 -1.25 -9.63 1.91
C GLY A 123 -1.22 -9.85 3.42
N LYS A 124 -0.13 -9.42 4.09
CA LYS A 124 0.00 -9.46 5.56
C LYS A 124 0.11 -8.06 6.14
N ALA A 125 -0.83 -7.75 7.03
CA ALA A 125 -0.80 -6.52 7.82
C ALA A 125 0.24 -6.62 8.96
N ARG A 126 0.58 -5.47 9.53
CA ARG A 126 1.48 -5.36 10.68
C ARG A 126 0.77 -4.67 11.84
N HIS A 127 0.77 -5.28 13.01
CA HIS A 127 0.43 -4.57 14.23
C HIS A 127 1.57 -3.63 14.60
N VAL A 128 1.25 -2.33 14.62
CA VAL A 128 2.18 -1.25 14.97
C VAL A 128 2.16 -1.00 16.47
N ARG A 129 0.95 -1.00 17.04
CA ARG A 129 0.68 -0.79 18.45
C ARG A 129 -0.52 -1.62 18.87
N GLU A 130 -0.47 -2.21 20.05
CA GLU A 130 -1.63 -2.88 20.65
C GLU A 130 -2.39 -1.94 21.57
N GLY A 131 -3.72 -2.00 21.51
CA GLY A 131 -4.63 -1.23 22.35
C GLY A 131 -5.99 -1.91 22.47
N GLU A 132 -6.85 -1.43 23.40
CA GLU A 132 -8.10 -2.08 23.77
C GLU A 132 -9.36 -1.22 23.57
N GLU A 133 -9.21 0.09 23.32
CA GLU A 133 -10.36 0.99 23.26
C GLU A 133 -10.81 1.32 21.84
N VAL A 134 -9.86 1.52 20.91
CA VAL A 134 -10.14 1.83 19.51
C VAL A 134 -9.03 1.30 18.62
N SER A 135 -9.39 0.68 17.49
CA SER A 135 -8.44 0.29 16.45
C SER A 135 -8.41 1.34 15.34
N ILE A 136 -7.23 1.83 14.99
CA ILE A 136 -7.00 2.60 13.78
C ILE A 136 -6.42 1.67 12.73
N ILE A 137 -7.17 1.43 11.65
CA ILE A 137 -6.74 0.63 10.51
C ILE A 137 -6.33 1.59 9.40
N THR A 138 -5.09 1.49 8.95
CA THR A 138 -4.49 2.49 8.08
C THR A 138 -3.36 1.91 7.22
N TYR A 139 -2.71 2.75 6.42
CA TYR A 139 -1.54 2.43 5.60
C TYR A 139 -0.76 3.71 5.22
N GLY A 140 0.47 3.54 4.72
CA GLY A 140 1.28 4.66 4.24
C GLY A 140 1.50 5.75 5.30
N ALA A 141 1.25 7.01 4.96
CA ALA A 141 1.41 8.13 5.87
C ALA A 141 0.45 8.10 7.06
N GLY A 142 -0.73 7.49 6.90
CA GLY A 142 -1.71 7.36 7.96
C GLY A 142 -1.22 6.60 9.18
N VAL A 143 -0.23 5.70 9.00
CA VAL A 143 0.41 4.98 10.12
C VAL A 143 1.10 5.97 11.06
N HIS A 144 1.89 6.89 10.51
CA HIS A 144 2.61 7.89 11.29
C HIS A 144 1.67 8.89 11.97
N TRP A 145 0.59 9.31 11.27
CA TRP A 145 -0.43 10.16 11.90
C TRP A 145 -1.12 9.47 13.07
N ALA A 146 -1.38 8.16 12.95
CA ALA A 146 -1.97 7.39 14.04
C ALA A 146 -0.98 7.20 15.21
N GLU A 147 0.31 6.99 14.94
CA GLU A 147 1.36 6.89 15.97
C GLU A 147 1.54 8.21 16.71
N ASP A 148 1.62 9.33 15.98
CA ASP A 148 1.75 10.67 16.55
C ASP A 148 0.56 10.99 17.46
N TYR A 149 -0.67 10.76 16.97
CA TYR A 149 -1.87 10.96 17.77
C TYR A 149 -1.89 10.09 19.02
N ALA A 150 -1.50 8.82 18.91
CA ALA A 150 -1.45 7.91 20.05
C ALA A 150 -0.35 8.28 21.07
N ALA A 151 0.72 8.94 20.62
CA ALA A 151 1.76 9.47 21.51
C ALA A 151 1.30 10.74 22.26
N GLU A 152 0.52 11.59 21.60
CA GLU A 152 -0.06 12.80 22.18
C GLU A 152 -1.22 12.51 23.15
N HIS A 153 -1.90 11.33 22.98
CA HIS A 153 -3.06 10.91 23.75
C HIS A 153 -2.84 9.58 24.47
N PRO A 154 -1.87 9.49 25.40
CA PRO A 154 -1.55 8.25 26.11
C PRO A 154 -2.68 7.74 27.03
N GLU A 155 -3.67 8.57 27.32
CA GLU A 155 -4.86 8.21 28.08
C GLU A 155 -5.85 7.34 27.29
N ILE A 156 -5.70 7.24 25.94
CA ILE A 156 -6.53 6.41 25.09
C ILE A 156 -5.75 5.16 24.68
N SER A 157 -6.32 3.99 24.92
CA SER A 157 -5.71 2.71 24.54
C SER A 157 -5.96 2.42 23.05
N ILE A 158 -5.09 2.93 22.17
CA ILE A 158 -5.22 2.86 20.72
C ILE A 158 -4.45 1.65 20.18
N ASP A 159 -5.15 0.79 19.43
CA ASP A 159 -4.59 -0.26 18.59
C ASP A 159 -4.35 0.30 17.17
N ILE A 160 -3.19 0.03 16.57
CA ILE A 160 -2.84 0.52 15.23
C ILE A 160 -2.46 -0.66 14.35
N LEU A 161 -3.21 -0.84 13.26
CA LEU A 161 -2.99 -1.85 12.23
C LEU A 161 -2.57 -1.19 10.92
N ASP A 162 -1.34 -1.45 10.48
CA ASP A 162 -0.81 -1.07 9.18
C ASP A 162 -1.12 -2.18 8.16
N LEU A 163 -1.94 -1.88 7.18
CA LEU A 163 -2.35 -2.85 6.15
C LEU A 163 -1.20 -3.28 5.25
N ARG A 164 -0.25 -2.40 4.94
CA ARG A 164 0.90 -2.63 4.03
C ARG A 164 0.52 -3.08 2.61
N THR A 165 -0.55 -3.85 2.50
CA THR A 165 -1.11 -4.35 1.24
C THR A 165 -2.59 -4.05 1.18
N LEU A 166 -3.03 -3.40 0.10
CA LEU A 166 -4.43 -3.06 -0.12
C LEU A 166 -5.14 -4.09 -0.99
N LEU A 167 -4.39 -4.86 -1.78
CA LEU A 167 -4.90 -5.98 -2.55
C LEU A 167 -3.79 -7.04 -2.71
N PRO A 168 -3.97 -8.25 -2.13
CA PRO A 168 -5.07 -8.68 -1.27
C PRO A 168 -5.01 -8.05 0.12
N LEU A 169 -6.17 -7.83 0.74
CA LEU A 169 -6.28 -7.40 2.14
C LEU A 169 -6.05 -8.57 3.11
N ASP A 170 -5.46 -8.29 4.27
CA ASP A 170 -5.40 -9.22 5.39
C ASP A 170 -6.68 -9.15 6.22
N TYR A 171 -7.75 -9.76 5.72
CA TYR A 171 -9.05 -9.81 6.41
C TYR A 171 -8.99 -10.45 7.78
N LEU A 172 -8.01 -11.35 8.03
CA LEU A 172 -7.86 -11.97 9.34
C LEU A 172 -7.34 -10.95 10.36
N ALA A 173 -6.31 -10.20 10.02
CA ALA A 173 -5.76 -9.15 10.89
C ALA A 173 -6.81 -8.04 11.15
N ILE A 174 -7.53 -7.61 10.10
CA ILE A 174 -8.64 -6.66 10.21
C ILE A 174 -9.70 -7.17 11.19
N ARG A 175 -10.14 -8.40 11.01
CA ARG A 175 -11.14 -9.02 11.89
C ARG A 175 -10.69 -9.11 13.35
N GLU A 176 -9.44 -9.43 13.58
CA GLU A 176 -8.91 -9.52 14.96
C GLU A 176 -8.79 -8.13 15.61
N ALA A 177 -8.41 -7.10 14.86
CA ALA A 177 -8.42 -5.71 15.34
C ALA A 177 -9.86 -5.26 15.73
N VAL A 178 -10.84 -5.51 14.84
CA VAL A 178 -12.26 -5.21 15.11
C VAL A 178 -12.77 -5.92 16.35
N LYS A 179 -12.43 -7.19 16.55
CA LYS A 179 -12.84 -7.96 17.73
C LYS A 179 -12.19 -7.46 19.01
N ARG A 180 -10.96 -7.00 18.93
CA ARG A 180 -10.19 -6.55 20.10
C ARG A 180 -10.83 -5.33 20.76
N THR A 181 -11.19 -4.33 19.98
CA THR A 181 -11.65 -3.04 20.50
C THR A 181 -13.15 -2.79 20.32
N GLY A 182 -13.78 -3.41 19.34
CA GLY A 182 -15.18 -3.15 19.00
C GLY A 182 -15.47 -1.75 18.45
N ARG A 183 -14.43 -0.92 18.29
CA ARG A 183 -14.50 0.44 17.74
C ARG A 183 -13.37 0.62 16.74
N VAL A 184 -13.70 1.05 15.51
CA VAL A 184 -12.73 1.14 14.43
C VAL A 184 -12.79 2.50 13.77
N LEU A 185 -11.63 3.09 13.56
CA LEU A 185 -11.40 4.24 12.68
C LEU A 185 -10.62 3.74 11.45
N LEU A 186 -11.21 3.88 10.27
CA LEU A 186 -10.50 3.67 9.01
C LEU A 186 -9.87 4.99 8.57
N LEU A 187 -8.55 5.05 8.55
CA LEU A 187 -7.79 6.26 8.26
C LEU A 187 -7.00 6.09 6.96
N HIS A 188 -7.27 6.93 5.99
CA HIS A 188 -6.49 7.00 4.75
C HIS A 188 -6.55 8.38 4.10
N GLU A 189 -5.56 8.68 3.26
CA GLU A 189 -5.45 9.96 2.56
C GLU A 189 -6.30 10.01 1.28
N ASP A 190 -6.62 8.86 0.71
CA ASP A 190 -7.45 8.77 -0.49
C ASP A 190 -8.87 9.30 -0.24
N THR A 191 -9.61 9.53 -1.31
CA THR A 191 -10.97 10.07 -1.23
C THR A 191 -11.91 9.18 -0.41
N LEU A 192 -12.81 9.80 0.35
CA LEU A 192 -13.80 9.06 1.14
C LEU A 192 -14.73 8.20 0.26
N VAL A 193 -15.11 8.74 -0.90
CA VAL A 193 -15.99 8.03 -1.85
C VAL A 193 -15.13 7.14 -2.75
N GLY A 194 -15.32 5.83 -2.63
CA GLY A 194 -14.63 4.82 -3.43
C GLY A 194 -13.22 4.48 -2.97
N GLY A 195 -12.75 5.05 -1.85
CA GLY A 195 -11.50 4.63 -1.22
C GLY A 195 -11.62 3.26 -0.57
N ILE A 196 -10.46 2.64 -0.24
CA ILE A 196 -10.40 1.26 0.30
C ILE A 196 -11.15 1.10 1.63
N GLY A 197 -11.34 2.17 2.39
CA GLY A 197 -12.12 2.14 3.62
C GLY A 197 -13.58 1.69 3.43
N GLY A 198 -14.12 1.79 2.23
CA GLY A 198 -15.45 1.29 1.90
C GLY A 198 -15.51 -0.24 1.73
N GLU A 199 -14.38 -0.91 1.56
CA GLU A 199 -14.27 -2.37 1.46
C GLU A 199 -14.06 -3.01 2.85
N ILE A 200 -13.40 -2.30 3.75
CA ILE A 200 -13.08 -2.75 5.12
C ILE A 200 -14.28 -2.58 6.04
#